data_263b7911c814298058e681d04de84927
#
_entry.id   263b7911c814298058e681d04de84927
#
_cell.length_a   1.000
_cell.length_b   1.000
_cell.length_c   1.000
_cell.angle_alpha   90.00
_cell.angle_beta   90.00
_cell.angle_gamma   90.00
#
_symmetry.space_group_name_H-M   'P 1'
#
loop_
_entity.id
_entity.type
_entity.pdbx_description
1 polymer ?
#
loop_
_entity_poly.entity_id
_entity_poly.type
_entity_poly.pdbx_seq_one_letter_code
_entity_poly.pdbx_strand_id
1 'polypeptide(L)'
;MPKDYDRSYFDRWYRDPARRVASRAALRRKAAMAVAVAEHFLGRRVRTVLDVGCGEAAWRAPIRALRPDVSYLGLDSSAYAVRRFGRSRNVRAGSFHELAALRFERPFDLVVCADVLHYVPAPELSRGLTGLAALCGGVAYLEVMTREDDPEGDLRGFLKRPAAWYRHRFSTAGFAACGSHLYLSPTLAARSTTLERAPR
;
A
#
# COMPACT_ATOMS: atom_id res chain seq x y z
N MET A 1 -7.66 -22.37 -8.29
CA MET A 1 -6.22 -22.50 -7.93
C MET A 1 -5.74 -21.17 -7.39
N PRO A 2 -4.91 -21.13 -6.36
CA PRO A 2 -4.26 -19.91 -5.90
C PRO A 2 -3.52 -19.22 -7.05
N LYS A 3 -3.42 -17.90 -7.00
CA LYS A 3 -2.67 -17.11 -7.99
C LYS A 3 -1.18 -17.29 -7.70
N ASP A 4 -0.42 -17.69 -8.71
CA ASP A 4 1.02 -17.83 -8.58
C ASP A 4 1.70 -16.53 -9.03
N TYR A 5 2.39 -15.88 -8.12
CA TYR A 5 3.15 -14.65 -8.34
C TYR A 5 4.61 -14.99 -8.63
N ASP A 6 4.83 -15.76 -9.70
CA ASP A 6 6.13 -16.22 -10.17
C ASP A 6 6.83 -15.20 -11.08
N ARG A 7 7.98 -15.58 -11.64
CA ARG A 7 8.72 -14.75 -12.60
C ARG A 7 7.87 -14.39 -13.83
N SER A 8 7.09 -15.32 -14.36
CA SER A 8 6.29 -15.12 -15.58
C SER A 8 5.19 -14.07 -15.36
N TYR A 9 4.61 -14.05 -14.15
CA TYR A 9 3.66 -13.02 -13.72
C TYR A 9 4.29 -11.62 -13.76
N PHE A 10 5.48 -11.46 -13.14
CA PHE A 10 6.17 -10.17 -13.13
C PHE A 10 6.67 -9.74 -14.50
N ASP A 11 7.15 -10.67 -15.34
CA ASP A 11 7.56 -10.37 -16.71
C ASP A 11 6.39 -9.82 -17.53
N ARG A 12 5.20 -10.42 -17.39
CA ARG A 12 3.98 -10.01 -18.10
C ARG A 12 3.45 -8.65 -17.65
N TRP A 13 3.28 -8.44 -16.35
CA TRP A 13 2.53 -7.29 -15.81
C TRP A 13 3.38 -6.11 -15.41
N TYR A 14 4.69 -6.28 -15.23
CA TYR A 14 5.60 -5.22 -14.81
C TYR A 14 6.61 -4.82 -15.87
N ARG A 15 7.02 -5.74 -16.76
CA ARG A 15 8.09 -5.52 -17.74
C ARG A 15 7.61 -5.37 -19.16
N ASP A 16 6.54 -6.06 -19.54
CA ASP A 16 5.98 -5.96 -20.89
C ASP A 16 5.39 -4.56 -21.12
N PRO A 17 5.95 -3.75 -22.06
CA PRO A 17 5.46 -2.40 -22.31
C PRO A 17 4.00 -2.34 -22.76
N ALA A 18 3.51 -3.39 -23.43
CA ALA A 18 2.14 -3.46 -23.95
C ALA A 18 1.11 -3.79 -22.86
N ARG A 19 1.53 -4.35 -21.73
CA ARG A 19 0.65 -4.85 -20.65
C ARG A 19 0.89 -4.19 -19.30
N ARG A 20 1.94 -3.39 -19.20
CA ARG A 20 2.32 -2.73 -17.95
C ARG A 20 1.25 -1.73 -17.51
N VAL A 21 0.62 -2.01 -16.39
CA VAL A 21 -0.52 -1.27 -15.85
C VAL A 21 -0.15 0.14 -15.38
N ALA A 22 1.08 0.38 -14.92
CA ALA A 22 1.50 1.69 -14.44
C ALA A 22 2.74 2.22 -15.14
N SER A 23 2.69 3.48 -15.59
CA SER A 23 3.88 4.16 -16.10
C SER A 23 4.80 4.60 -14.94
N ARG A 24 6.12 4.62 -15.21
CA ARG A 24 7.10 5.13 -14.22
C ARG A 24 6.82 6.59 -13.83
N ALA A 25 6.31 7.40 -14.75
CA ALA A 25 5.95 8.78 -14.47
C ALA A 25 4.74 8.89 -13.53
N ALA A 26 3.70 8.06 -13.74
CA ALA A 26 2.56 7.99 -12.85
C ALA A 26 2.97 7.57 -11.43
N LEU A 27 3.81 6.54 -11.30
CA LEU A 27 4.31 6.08 -10.02
C LEU A 27 5.14 7.16 -9.29
N ARG A 28 5.98 7.91 -10.01
CA ARG A 28 6.71 9.05 -9.41
C ARG A 28 5.77 10.11 -8.85
N ARG A 29 4.69 10.45 -9.57
CA ARG A 29 3.69 11.42 -9.08
C ARG A 29 2.95 10.89 -7.84
N LYS A 30 2.52 9.62 -7.84
CA LYS A 30 1.90 8.98 -6.69
C LYS A 30 2.83 9.01 -5.45
N ALA A 31 4.10 8.66 -5.63
CA ALA A 31 5.08 8.67 -4.55
C ALA A 31 5.35 10.10 -4.02
N ALA A 32 5.46 11.08 -4.90
CA ALA A 32 5.65 12.48 -4.51
C ALA A 32 4.45 12.99 -3.70
N MET A 33 3.23 12.72 -4.15
CA MET A 33 2.00 13.06 -3.44
C MET A 33 1.94 12.39 -2.06
N ALA A 34 2.17 11.08 -1.99
CA ALA A 34 2.11 10.34 -0.74
C ALA A 34 3.14 10.83 0.28
N VAL A 35 4.37 11.10 -0.15
CA VAL A 35 5.43 11.65 0.72
C VAL A 35 5.06 13.05 1.18
N ALA A 36 4.60 13.94 0.29
CA ALA A 36 4.27 15.32 0.63
C ALA A 36 3.12 15.39 1.65
N VAL A 37 2.05 14.60 1.44
CA VAL A 37 0.92 14.55 2.37
C VAL A 37 1.34 13.94 3.71
N ALA A 38 2.14 12.87 3.71
CA ALA A 38 2.64 12.29 4.96
C ALA A 38 3.46 13.32 5.76
N GLU A 39 4.33 14.07 5.10
CA GLU A 39 5.16 15.10 5.76
C GLU A 39 4.38 16.29 6.27
N HIS A 40 3.33 16.70 5.53
CA HIS A 40 2.41 17.74 5.99
C HIS A 40 1.80 17.37 7.34
N PHE A 41 1.20 16.18 7.46
CA PHE A 41 0.55 15.75 8.70
C PHE A 41 1.53 15.36 9.82
N LEU A 42 2.72 14.88 9.48
CA LEU A 42 3.76 14.55 10.47
C LEU A 42 4.51 15.78 10.98
N GLY A 43 4.47 16.92 10.26
CA GLY A 43 5.28 18.11 10.55
C GLY A 43 6.79 17.87 10.42
N ARG A 44 7.21 16.78 9.75
CA ARG A 44 8.61 16.40 9.56
C ARG A 44 8.76 15.47 8.35
N ARG A 45 10.01 15.29 7.92
CA ARG A 45 10.33 14.36 6.83
C ARG A 45 9.95 12.92 7.16
N VAL A 46 9.47 12.20 6.15
CA VAL A 46 9.27 10.75 6.20
C VAL A 46 10.61 10.04 6.39
N ARG A 47 10.69 9.18 7.40
CA ARG A 47 11.90 8.40 7.75
C ARG A 47 11.73 6.91 7.53
N THR A 48 10.49 6.41 7.62
CA THR A 48 10.19 4.98 7.53
C THR A 48 9.03 4.72 6.59
N VAL A 49 9.17 3.72 5.72
CA VAL A 49 8.13 3.31 4.77
C VAL A 49 7.95 1.79 4.82
N LEU A 50 6.69 1.37 4.93
CA LEU A 50 6.27 -0.02 4.75
C LEU A 50 5.47 -0.11 3.45
N ASP A 51 5.87 -1.01 2.56
CA ASP A 51 5.18 -1.28 1.29
C ASP A 51 4.64 -2.71 1.32
N VAL A 52 3.32 -2.86 1.41
CA VAL A 52 2.62 -4.14 1.60
C VAL A 52 2.09 -4.67 0.28
N GLY A 53 2.46 -5.90 -0.08
CA GLY A 53 2.25 -6.45 -1.41
C GLY A 53 3.13 -5.75 -2.44
N CYS A 54 4.37 -5.47 -2.04
CA CYS A 54 5.28 -4.59 -2.77
C CYS A 54 5.77 -5.15 -4.12
N GLY A 55 5.58 -6.45 -4.38
CA GLY A 55 6.08 -7.12 -5.57
C GLY A 55 7.59 -6.88 -5.75
N GLU A 56 7.96 -6.23 -6.83
CA GLU A 56 9.34 -5.84 -7.12
C GLU A 56 9.81 -4.58 -6.34
N ALA A 57 9.07 -4.11 -5.36
CA ALA A 57 9.32 -2.87 -4.62
C ALA A 57 9.46 -1.64 -5.54
N ALA A 58 8.50 -1.47 -6.44
CA ALA A 58 8.51 -0.39 -7.43
C ALA A 58 8.46 1.02 -6.79
N TRP A 59 7.79 1.15 -5.65
CA TRP A 59 7.70 2.41 -4.90
C TRP A 59 9.02 2.85 -4.26
N ARG A 60 9.95 1.91 -4.01
CA ARG A 60 11.22 2.21 -3.33
C ARG A 60 12.06 3.26 -4.06
N ALA A 61 12.25 3.12 -5.36
CA ALA A 61 13.12 4.02 -6.12
C ALA A 61 12.61 5.48 -6.12
N PRO A 62 11.34 5.77 -6.48
CA PRO A 62 10.82 7.14 -6.44
C PRO A 62 10.78 7.72 -5.02
N ILE A 63 10.48 6.94 -3.99
CA ILE A 63 10.51 7.43 -2.60
C ILE A 63 11.95 7.78 -2.18
N ARG A 64 12.93 6.93 -2.47
CA ARG A 64 14.35 7.23 -2.18
C ARG A 64 14.92 8.39 -2.96
N ALA A 65 14.42 8.65 -4.17
CA ALA A 65 14.79 9.85 -4.91
C ALA A 65 14.35 11.14 -4.20
N LEU A 66 13.23 11.10 -3.46
CA LEU A 66 12.73 12.23 -2.67
C LEU A 66 13.37 12.27 -1.27
N ARG A 67 13.64 11.12 -0.69
CA ARG A 67 14.16 10.93 0.68
C ARG A 67 15.26 9.87 0.67
N PRO A 68 16.51 10.24 0.37
CA PRO A 68 17.61 9.27 0.22
C PRO A 68 17.84 8.40 1.45
N ASP A 69 17.65 8.96 2.64
CA ASP A 69 17.92 8.31 3.94
C ASP A 69 16.73 7.52 4.48
N VAL A 70 15.63 7.41 3.71
CA VAL A 70 14.44 6.69 4.16
C VAL A 70 14.73 5.20 4.37
N SER A 71 14.32 4.68 5.51
CA SER A 71 14.27 3.24 5.76
C SER A 71 13.03 2.67 5.07
N TYR A 72 13.24 1.82 4.08
CA TYR A 72 12.18 1.18 3.32
C TYR A 72 12.15 -0.33 3.58
N LEU A 73 10.97 -0.86 3.89
CA LEU A 73 10.69 -2.28 4.02
C LEU A 73 9.54 -2.65 3.08
N GLY A 74 9.77 -3.61 2.19
CA GLY A 74 8.73 -4.26 1.40
C GLY A 74 8.30 -5.58 2.03
N LEU A 75 7.01 -5.86 2.05
CA LEU A 75 6.44 -7.16 2.38
C LEU A 75 5.72 -7.73 1.16
N ASP A 76 5.98 -8.97 0.82
CA ASP A 76 5.28 -9.67 -0.26
C ASP A 76 5.14 -11.16 0.02
N SER A 77 4.03 -11.75 -0.44
CA SER A 77 3.78 -13.18 -0.32
C SER A 77 4.47 -14.00 -1.41
N SER A 78 4.97 -13.35 -2.48
CA SER A 78 5.67 -14.00 -3.58
C SER A 78 7.06 -14.47 -3.16
N ALA A 79 7.27 -15.78 -3.13
CA ALA A 79 8.59 -16.36 -2.92
C ALA A 79 9.62 -15.91 -3.98
N TYR A 80 9.16 -15.67 -5.22
CA TYR A 80 10.01 -15.10 -6.28
C TYR A 80 10.47 -13.69 -5.94
N ALA A 81 9.54 -12.79 -5.57
CA ALA A 81 9.87 -11.41 -5.21
C ALA A 81 10.85 -11.36 -4.03
N VAL A 82 10.62 -12.14 -2.99
CA VAL A 82 11.48 -12.23 -1.80
C VAL A 82 12.88 -12.74 -2.17
N ARG A 83 12.99 -13.83 -2.90
CA ARG A 83 14.31 -14.37 -3.34
C ARG A 83 15.07 -13.38 -4.22
N ARG A 84 14.36 -12.72 -5.15
CA ARG A 84 14.98 -11.86 -6.18
C ARG A 84 15.37 -10.48 -5.64
N PHE A 85 14.58 -9.91 -4.75
CA PHE A 85 14.70 -8.52 -4.31
C PHE A 85 14.95 -8.36 -2.80
N GLY A 86 14.94 -9.44 -2.03
CA GLY A 86 15.11 -9.41 -0.57
C GLY A 86 16.34 -8.62 -0.14
N ARG A 87 17.52 -8.98 -0.63
CA ARG A 87 18.77 -8.29 -0.27
C ARG A 87 18.89 -6.89 -0.91
N SER A 88 18.56 -6.77 -2.21
CA SER A 88 18.82 -5.53 -2.96
C SER A 88 17.79 -4.43 -2.72
N ARG A 89 16.56 -4.80 -2.34
CA ARG A 89 15.45 -3.85 -2.16
C ARG A 89 14.78 -3.95 -0.79
N ASN A 90 15.30 -4.76 0.11
CA ASN A 90 14.76 -5.04 1.45
C ASN A 90 13.30 -5.54 1.39
N VAL A 91 13.08 -6.59 0.60
CA VAL A 91 11.78 -7.28 0.52
C VAL A 91 11.80 -8.51 1.43
N ARG A 92 10.80 -8.65 2.30
CA ARG A 92 10.64 -9.79 3.20
C ARG A 92 9.34 -10.53 2.90
N ALA A 93 9.31 -11.80 3.26
CA ALA A 93 8.10 -12.60 3.18
C ALA A 93 7.05 -12.08 4.17
N GLY A 94 5.81 -11.98 3.72
CA GLY A 94 4.67 -11.59 4.54
C GLY A 94 3.44 -11.34 3.68
N SER A 95 2.28 -11.68 4.21
CA SER A 95 0.99 -11.46 3.56
C SER A 95 0.20 -10.38 4.29
N PHE A 96 -0.82 -9.84 3.63
CA PHE A 96 -1.64 -8.77 4.19
C PHE A 96 -2.33 -9.19 5.50
N HIS A 97 -2.85 -10.39 5.61
CA HIS A 97 -3.55 -10.88 6.80
C HIS A 97 -2.62 -11.14 8.00
N GLU A 98 -1.32 -11.32 7.75
CA GLU A 98 -0.31 -11.53 8.80
C GLU A 98 0.15 -10.24 9.47
N LEU A 99 -0.19 -9.06 8.91
CA LEU A 99 0.21 -7.76 9.47
C LEU A 99 -0.18 -7.62 10.95
N ALA A 100 -1.29 -8.20 11.38
CA ALA A 100 -1.73 -8.17 12.78
C ALA A 100 -0.77 -8.88 13.75
N ALA A 101 0.03 -9.82 13.25
CA ALA A 101 1.03 -10.55 14.05
C ALA A 101 2.41 -9.88 14.06
N LEU A 102 2.68 -8.97 13.11
CA LEU A 102 3.96 -8.29 13.02
C LEU A 102 4.15 -7.28 14.15
N ARG A 103 5.37 -7.17 14.62
CA ARG A 103 5.77 -6.20 15.63
C ARG A 103 7.03 -5.48 15.17
N PHE A 104 7.00 -4.15 15.28
CA PHE A 104 8.13 -3.27 15.02
C PHE A 104 8.29 -2.33 16.21
N GLU A 105 9.50 -1.84 16.45
CA GLU A 105 9.79 -0.90 17.55
C GLU A 105 8.94 0.37 17.48
N ARG A 106 8.67 0.83 16.26
CA ARG A 106 7.85 2.03 16.01
C ARG A 106 6.98 1.83 14.78
N PRO A 107 5.78 2.46 14.73
CA PRO A 107 4.98 2.52 13.53
C PRO A 107 5.70 3.24 12.38
N PHE A 108 5.29 2.95 11.15
CA PHE A 108 5.84 3.56 9.94
C PHE A 108 5.21 4.93 9.66
N ASP A 109 6.00 5.85 9.13
CA ASP A 109 5.56 7.19 8.75
C ASP A 109 4.64 7.18 7.52
N LEU A 110 4.95 6.31 6.58
CA LEU A 110 4.15 6.08 5.37
C LEU A 110 3.98 4.57 5.17
N VAL A 111 2.75 4.15 4.99
CA VAL A 111 2.43 2.78 4.59
C VAL A 111 1.82 2.81 3.19
N VAL A 112 2.33 1.97 2.29
CA VAL A 112 1.80 1.80 0.93
C VAL A 112 1.18 0.42 0.82
N CYS A 113 -0.01 0.34 0.25
CA CYS A 113 -0.65 -0.90 -0.18
C CYS A 113 -1.43 -0.61 -1.46
N ALA A 114 -0.79 -0.84 -2.60
CA ALA A 114 -1.32 -0.51 -3.91
C ALA A 114 -1.57 -1.77 -4.74
N ASP A 115 -2.73 -1.88 -5.35
CA ASP A 115 -3.17 -3.00 -6.21
C ASP A 115 -3.18 -4.38 -5.53
N VAL A 116 -3.45 -4.44 -4.23
CA VAL A 116 -3.45 -5.67 -3.42
C VAL A 116 -4.83 -6.01 -2.87
N LEU A 117 -5.52 -5.04 -2.28
CA LEU A 117 -6.68 -5.29 -1.41
C LEU A 117 -7.88 -5.90 -2.13
N HIS A 118 -7.99 -5.69 -3.43
CA HIS A 118 -9.06 -6.29 -4.23
C HIS A 118 -8.87 -7.80 -4.53
N TYR A 119 -7.73 -8.37 -4.14
CA TYR A 119 -7.51 -9.82 -4.16
C TYR A 119 -7.67 -10.49 -2.78
N VAL A 120 -7.76 -9.69 -1.71
CA VAL A 120 -7.77 -10.20 -0.34
C VAL A 120 -9.20 -10.58 0.10
N PRO A 121 -9.46 -11.82 0.55
CA PRO A 121 -10.76 -12.24 1.09
C PRO A 121 -11.22 -11.36 2.27
N ALA A 122 -12.53 -11.19 2.45
CA ALA A 122 -13.08 -10.25 3.44
C ALA A 122 -12.61 -10.51 4.90
N PRO A 123 -12.53 -11.76 5.40
CA PRO A 123 -12.02 -12.02 6.75
C PRO A 123 -10.55 -11.67 6.91
N GLU A 124 -9.74 -11.97 5.88
CA GLU A 124 -8.31 -11.66 5.84
C GLU A 124 -8.08 -10.14 5.74
N LEU A 125 -8.91 -9.44 4.94
CA LEU A 125 -8.85 -7.99 4.81
C LEU A 125 -9.13 -7.31 6.15
N SER A 126 -10.16 -7.73 6.88
CA SER A 126 -10.48 -7.14 8.19
C SER A 126 -9.35 -7.33 9.19
N ARG A 127 -8.77 -8.54 9.25
CA ARG A 127 -7.62 -8.84 10.11
C ARG A 127 -6.40 -8.02 9.73
N GLY A 128 -6.08 -7.96 8.43
CA GLY A 128 -4.94 -7.21 7.91
C GLY A 128 -5.07 -5.71 8.14
N LEU A 129 -6.28 -5.13 8.01
CA LEU A 129 -6.52 -3.71 8.27
C LEU A 129 -6.29 -3.34 9.73
N THR A 130 -6.64 -4.21 10.69
CA THR A 130 -6.30 -4.02 12.11
C THR A 130 -4.79 -3.95 12.30
N GLY A 131 -4.04 -4.87 11.67
CA GLY A 131 -2.58 -4.84 11.70
C GLY A 131 -2.00 -3.61 11.03
N LEU A 132 -2.53 -3.24 9.86
CA LEU A 132 -2.10 -2.06 9.12
C LEU A 132 -2.28 -0.78 9.94
N ALA A 133 -3.41 -0.64 10.64
CA ALA A 133 -3.68 0.51 11.50
C ALA A 133 -2.68 0.60 12.67
N ALA A 134 -2.32 -0.53 13.25
CA ALA A 134 -1.30 -0.59 14.31
C ALA A 134 0.12 -0.26 13.81
N LEU A 135 0.43 -0.62 12.55
CA LEU A 135 1.73 -0.38 11.94
C LEU A 135 1.86 1.01 11.30
N CYS A 136 0.76 1.73 11.07
CA CYS A 136 0.76 3.04 10.45
C CYS A 136 0.71 4.16 11.51
N GLY A 137 1.81 4.86 11.70
CA GLY A 137 1.86 6.05 12.59
C GLY A 137 1.54 7.35 11.86
N GLY A 138 1.66 7.36 10.54
CA GLY A 138 1.48 8.54 9.70
C GLY A 138 0.33 8.36 8.70
N VAL A 139 0.66 8.31 7.43
CA VAL A 139 -0.30 8.22 6.32
C VAL A 139 -0.23 6.85 5.65
N ALA A 140 -1.39 6.31 5.27
CA ALA A 140 -1.49 5.13 4.43
C ALA A 140 -1.92 5.53 3.01
N TYR A 141 -1.23 5.02 1.99
CA TYR A 141 -1.66 5.05 0.59
C TYR A 141 -2.31 3.70 0.26
N LEU A 142 -3.64 3.68 0.16
CA LEU A 142 -4.44 2.46 -0.05
C LEU A 142 -5.13 2.54 -1.41
N GLU A 143 -4.44 2.10 -2.46
CA GLU A 143 -4.99 2.06 -3.81
C GLU A 143 -5.65 0.71 -4.06
N VAL A 144 -6.92 0.75 -4.40
CA VAL A 144 -7.71 -0.44 -4.67
C VAL A 144 -8.66 -0.16 -5.82
N MET A 145 -8.78 -1.11 -6.74
CA MET A 145 -9.81 -1.09 -7.79
C MET A 145 -11.12 -1.63 -7.23
N THR A 146 -12.21 -1.01 -7.61
CA THR A 146 -13.56 -1.30 -7.13
C THR A 146 -14.45 -1.81 -8.25
N ARG A 147 -15.67 -2.20 -7.93
CA ARG A 147 -16.66 -2.63 -8.93
C ARG A 147 -17.03 -1.51 -9.91
N GLU A 148 -16.94 -0.27 -9.46
CA GLU A 148 -17.29 0.93 -10.23
C GLU A 148 -16.17 1.39 -11.17
N ASP A 149 -14.96 0.85 -11.01
CA ASP A 149 -13.83 1.14 -11.87
C ASP A 149 -13.80 0.19 -13.07
N ASP A 150 -13.10 0.57 -14.13
CA ASP A 150 -12.75 -0.29 -15.27
C ASP A 150 -11.30 -0.74 -15.13
N PRO A 151 -11.04 -1.82 -14.35
CA PRO A 151 -9.68 -2.20 -14.02
C PRO A 151 -8.98 -2.85 -15.21
N GLU A 152 -7.80 -2.34 -15.53
CA GLU A 152 -6.87 -2.97 -16.46
C GLU A 152 -5.93 -3.93 -15.72
N GLY A 153 -5.42 -4.93 -16.42
CA GLY A 153 -4.42 -5.85 -15.89
C GLY A 153 -4.94 -7.23 -15.58
N ASP A 154 -4.42 -7.86 -14.53
CA ASP A 154 -4.78 -9.23 -14.19
C ASP A 154 -6.04 -9.31 -13.31
N LEU A 155 -7.16 -9.59 -13.94
CA LEU A 155 -8.45 -9.75 -13.26
C LEU A 155 -8.66 -11.11 -12.59
N ARG A 156 -7.71 -12.04 -12.70
CA ARG A 156 -7.82 -13.35 -12.06
C ARG A 156 -7.82 -13.20 -10.53
N GLY A 157 -8.89 -13.65 -9.89
CA GLY A 157 -9.06 -13.51 -8.44
C GLY A 157 -9.50 -12.11 -7.96
N PHE A 158 -9.81 -11.22 -8.90
CA PHE A 158 -10.36 -9.91 -8.57
C PHE A 158 -11.74 -10.03 -7.91
N LEU A 159 -11.87 -9.47 -6.73
CA LEU A 159 -13.10 -9.47 -5.94
C LEU A 159 -13.86 -8.16 -6.16
N LYS A 160 -14.89 -8.21 -7.02
CA LYS A 160 -15.72 -7.05 -7.41
C LYS A 160 -16.54 -6.50 -6.24
N ARG A 161 -15.93 -5.64 -5.43
CA ARG A 161 -16.57 -4.99 -4.28
C ARG A 161 -16.79 -3.51 -4.56
N PRO A 162 -17.90 -2.91 -4.09
CA PRO A 162 -18.15 -1.49 -4.30
C PRO A 162 -17.19 -0.60 -3.47
N ALA A 163 -16.93 0.62 -3.94
CA ALA A 163 -16.09 1.59 -3.25
C ALA A 163 -16.58 1.88 -1.82
N ALA A 164 -17.91 1.94 -1.62
CA ALA A 164 -18.51 2.14 -0.31
C ALA A 164 -18.14 1.03 0.70
N TRP A 165 -17.99 -0.20 0.22
CA TRP A 165 -17.58 -1.33 1.06
C TRP A 165 -16.16 -1.14 1.59
N TYR A 166 -15.20 -0.70 0.74
CA TYR A 166 -13.81 -0.42 1.16
C TYR A 166 -13.75 0.79 2.10
N ARG A 167 -14.46 1.89 1.78
CA ARG A 167 -14.53 3.07 2.67
C ARG A 167 -15.01 2.69 4.05
N HIS A 168 -16.06 1.90 4.16
CA HIS A 168 -16.56 1.41 5.45
C HIS A 168 -15.50 0.57 6.19
N ARG A 169 -14.79 -0.35 5.52
CA ARG A 169 -13.75 -1.16 6.14
C ARG A 169 -12.57 -0.34 6.62
N PHE A 170 -12.12 0.63 5.83
CA PHE A 170 -11.04 1.53 6.22
C PHE A 170 -11.44 2.40 7.41
N SER A 171 -12.64 2.98 7.38
CA SER A 171 -13.17 3.77 8.50
C SER A 171 -13.34 2.95 9.78
N THR A 172 -13.83 1.71 9.67
CA THR A 172 -13.95 0.78 10.83
C THR A 172 -12.57 0.46 11.43
N ALA A 173 -11.52 0.38 10.61
CA ALA A 173 -10.14 0.21 11.09
C ALA A 173 -9.52 1.51 11.65
N GLY A 174 -10.27 2.63 11.68
CA GLY A 174 -9.86 3.92 12.23
C GLY A 174 -9.15 4.84 11.24
N PHE A 175 -9.03 4.45 9.98
CA PHE A 175 -8.46 5.33 8.95
C PHE A 175 -9.44 6.41 8.52
N ALA A 176 -8.96 7.65 8.36
CA ALA A 176 -9.74 8.76 7.83
C ALA A 176 -9.23 9.15 6.45
N ALA A 177 -10.12 9.14 5.44
CA ALA A 177 -9.76 9.52 4.08
C ALA A 177 -9.43 11.01 3.99
N CYS A 178 -8.34 11.36 3.28
CA CYS A 178 -8.00 12.73 2.91
C CYS A 178 -7.89 12.93 1.39
N GLY A 179 -8.38 11.98 0.61
CA GLY A 179 -8.45 12.03 -0.86
C GLY A 179 -7.32 11.29 -1.56
N SER A 180 -7.49 11.05 -2.86
CA SER A 180 -6.45 10.44 -3.75
C SER A 180 -5.80 9.16 -3.21
N HIS A 181 -6.60 8.24 -2.65
CA HIS A 181 -6.15 7.00 -1.99
C HIS A 181 -5.33 7.20 -0.70
N LEU A 182 -5.27 8.42 -0.17
CA LEU A 182 -4.55 8.74 1.06
C LEU A 182 -5.49 8.70 2.26
N TYR A 183 -5.00 8.10 3.33
CA TYR A 183 -5.73 7.91 4.57
C TYR A 183 -4.83 8.25 5.75
N LEU A 184 -5.35 9.06 6.68
CA LEU A 184 -4.68 9.32 7.94
C LEU A 184 -4.78 8.09 8.83
N SER A 185 -3.70 7.74 9.52
CA SER A 185 -3.73 6.73 10.58
C SER A 185 -4.69 7.16 11.70
N PRO A 186 -5.17 6.23 12.55
CA PRO A 186 -6.03 6.57 13.68
C PRO A 186 -5.43 7.68 14.57
N THR A 187 -4.11 7.65 14.77
CA THR A 187 -3.40 8.65 15.57
C THR A 187 -3.41 10.04 14.92
N LEU A 188 -3.16 10.14 13.63
CA LEU A 188 -3.21 11.42 12.91
C LEU A 188 -4.64 11.92 12.75
N ALA A 189 -5.60 11.05 12.46
CA ALA A 189 -7.00 11.40 12.32
C ALA A 189 -7.57 12.06 13.59
N ALA A 190 -7.12 11.63 14.76
CA ALA A 190 -7.51 12.23 16.03
C ALA A 190 -7.01 13.67 16.24
N ARG A 191 -5.97 14.07 15.51
CA ARG A 191 -5.30 15.38 15.65
C ARG A 191 -5.53 16.32 14.46
N SER A 192 -6.05 15.82 13.34
CA SER A 192 -6.31 16.61 12.15
C SER A 192 -7.58 17.44 12.29
N THR A 193 -7.63 18.57 11.57
CA THR A 193 -8.83 19.40 11.50
C THR A 193 -9.96 18.71 10.74
N THR A 194 -11.20 19.18 10.93
CA THR A 194 -12.36 18.51 10.31
C THR A 194 -12.33 18.57 8.78
N LEU A 195 -11.87 19.69 8.20
CA LEU A 195 -11.82 19.86 6.74
C LEU A 195 -10.67 19.09 6.05
N GLU A 196 -9.67 18.64 6.81
CA GLU A 196 -8.59 17.79 6.27
C GLU A 196 -9.01 16.34 6.06
N ARG A 197 -10.21 15.97 6.50
CA ARG A 197 -10.76 14.62 6.41
C ARG A 197 -12.04 14.63 5.58
N ALA A 198 -12.19 13.66 4.71
CA ALA A 198 -13.47 13.44 4.04
C ALA A 198 -14.56 13.08 5.07
N PRO A 199 -15.82 13.45 4.84
CA PRO A 199 -16.95 13.02 5.67
C PRO A 199 -16.99 11.47 5.76
N ARG A 200 -17.46 10.98 6.90
CA ARG A 200 -17.65 9.54 7.13
C ARG A 200 -18.81 8.99 6.32
#